data_d49daacb6f0f7ad64fb61d35daa6a8d7
#
_entry.id   d49daacb6f0f7ad64fb61d35daa6a8d7
#
_cell.length_a   1.000
_cell.length_b   1.000
_cell.length_c   1.000
_cell.angle_alpha   90.00
_cell.angle_beta   90.00
_cell.angle_gamma   90.00
#
_symmetry.space_group_name_H-M   'P 1'
#
loop_
_entity.id
_entity.type
_entity.pdbx_description
1 polymer ?
#
loop_
_entity_poly.entity_id
_entity_poly.type
_entity_poly.pdbx_seq_one_letter_code
_entity_poly.pdbx_strand_id
1 'polypeptide(L)'
;SPDNTSQLVFTASNWNSVRTVTVKGVADNLSDGDQDYAIVLTGDSSSTDLRFRNVDPPDVSVRNLDYTTKGGFYVSQISGDTDENLNTAFFTVSLSSAPSSDNVTITMATSDAGEGSISGISSASPDNTSQLVFTASNWNSVRTVTVTGVADNLSDGDQDYAIVLT
;
A
#
# COMPACT_ATOMS: atom_id res chain seq x y z
N SER A 1 39.24 6.85 -17.23
CA SER A 1 39.15 7.45 -15.90
C SER A 1 39.45 6.37 -14.86
N PRO A 2 40.26 6.66 -13.84
CA PRO A 2 40.49 5.71 -12.75
C PRO A 2 39.27 5.58 -11.80
N ASP A 3 38.24 6.41 -11.98
CA ASP A 3 37.03 6.38 -11.15
C ASP A 3 36.16 5.15 -11.47
N ASN A 4 35.50 4.64 -10.46
CA ASN A 4 34.49 3.58 -10.56
C ASN A 4 33.30 3.91 -9.64
N THR A 5 32.34 3.01 -9.52
CA THR A 5 31.15 3.21 -8.70
C THR A 5 31.40 3.33 -7.18
N SER A 6 32.60 3.02 -6.74
CA SER A 6 32.98 3.05 -5.31
C SER A 6 34.17 3.94 -5.01
N GLN A 7 34.84 4.50 -6.01
CA GLN A 7 36.02 5.35 -5.79
C GLN A 7 36.06 6.53 -6.75
N LEU A 8 36.48 7.70 -6.24
CA LEU A 8 36.89 8.87 -7.00
C LEU A 8 38.38 9.06 -6.81
N VAL A 9 39.15 9.07 -7.92
CA VAL A 9 40.59 9.18 -7.85
C VAL A 9 41.06 10.53 -8.42
N PHE A 10 41.65 11.35 -7.56
CA PHE A 10 42.22 12.63 -7.89
C PHE A 10 43.77 12.52 -7.98
N THR A 11 44.34 13.07 -9.02
CA THR A 11 45.77 13.09 -9.27
C THR A 11 46.24 14.52 -9.45
N ALA A 12 47.56 14.74 -9.52
CA ALA A 12 48.16 16.05 -9.80
C ALA A 12 47.71 16.67 -11.14
N SER A 13 47.24 15.84 -12.09
CA SER A 13 46.79 16.32 -13.42
C SER A 13 45.28 16.55 -13.50
N ASN A 14 44.48 16.06 -12.54
CA ASN A 14 43.01 16.13 -12.60
C ASN A 14 42.34 16.61 -11.31
N TRP A 15 43.11 17.06 -10.33
CA TRP A 15 42.60 17.46 -8.99
C TRP A 15 41.52 18.55 -9.04
N ASN A 16 41.57 19.43 -10.03
CA ASN A 16 40.63 20.53 -10.23
C ASN A 16 39.45 20.18 -11.16
N SER A 17 39.36 18.93 -11.62
CA SER A 17 38.27 18.49 -12.48
C SER A 17 37.08 18.05 -11.62
N VAL A 18 35.93 18.66 -11.86
CA VAL A 18 34.67 18.28 -11.18
C VAL A 18 34.31 16.83 -11.53
N ARG A 19 33.91 16.07 -10.51
CA ARG A 19 33.40 14.72 -10.65
C ARG A 19 31.89 14.74 -10.31
N THR A 20 31.10 14.17 -11.19
CA THR A 20 29.66 14.01 -10.96
C THR A 20 29.38 12.58 -10.55
N VAL A 21 28.75 12.41 -9.39
CA VAL A 21 28.23 11.13 -8.92
C VAL A 21 26.71 11.15 -9.05
N THR A 22 26.16 10.15 -9.71
CA THR A 22 24.71 10.00 -9.85
C THR A 22 24.21 9.01 -8.83
N VAL A 23 23.23 9.42 -8.03
CA VAL A 23 22.52 8.57 -7.07
C VAL A 23 21.14 8.31 -7.62
N LYS A 24 20.67 7.06 -7.53
CA LYS A 24 19.36 6.65 -7.98
C LYS A 24 18.59 6.04 -6.80
N GLY A 25 17.36 6.49 -6.58
CA GLY A 25 16.44 5.88 -5.64
C GLY A 25 16.10 4.45 -6.03
N VAL A 26 15.84 3.63 -5.03
CA VAL A 26 15.39 2.24 -5.18
C VAL A 26 13.95 2.16 -4.72
N ALA A 27 13.08 1.59 -5.57
CA ALA A 27 11.69 1.33 -5.21
C ALA A 27 11.62 -0.01 -4.46
N ASP A 28 10.98 -0.01 -3.29
CA ASP A 28 10.82 -1.20 -2.44
C ASP A 28 9.36 -1.64 -2.28
N ASN A 29 8.41 -0.88 -2.83
CA ASN A 29 6.96 -1.08 -2.73
C ASN A 29 6.42 -1.04 -1.28
N LEU A 30 7.14 -0.46 -0.35
CA LEU A 30 6.67 -0.22 1.01
C LEU A 30 6.12 1.21 1.12
N SER A 31 5.06 1.40 1.88
CA SER A 31 4.53 2.72 2.22
C SER A 31 5.02 3.08 3.62
N ASP A 32 6.32 3.32 3.75
CA ASP A 32 7.00 3.60 5.01
C ASP A 32 7.43 5.08 5.15
N GLY A 33 7.06 5.90 4.16
CA GLY A 33 7.37 7.33 4.10
C GLY A 33 8.77 7.61 3.54
N ASP A 34 9.06 8.89 3.36
CA ASP A 34 10.35 9.34 2.87
C ASP A 34 11.49 8.84 3.76
N GLN A 35 12.55 8.29 3.16
CA GLN A 35 13.71 7.77 3.86
C GLN A 35 14.93 8.67 3.65
N ASP A 36 15.53 9.10 4.77
CA ASP A 36 16.78 9.86 4.75
C ASP A 36 17.98 8.90 4.88
N TYR A 37 18.97 9.06 4.02
CA TYR A 37 20.21 8.30 4.07
C TYR A 37 21.41 9.16 3.66
N ALA A 38 22.62 8.64 3.78
CA ALA A 38 23.82 9.35 3.40
C ALA A 38 24.67 8.52 2.42
N ILE A 39 25.27 9.22 1.46
CA ILE A 39 26.39 8.70 0.71
C ILE A 39 27.63 8.99 1.53
N VAL A 40 28.19 7.95 2.13
CA VAL A 40 29.37 8.07 2.98
C VAL A 40 30.60 8.22 2.11
N LEU A 41 31.36 9.27 2.33
CA LEU A 41 32.63 9.55 1.69
C LEU A 41 33.76 9.32 2.69
N THR A 42 34.75 8.52 2.32
CA THR A 42 35.88 8.22 3.18
C THR A 42 37.19 8.55 2.50
N GLY A 43 38.06 9.26 3.18
CA GLY A 43 39.39 9.58 2.68
C GLY A 43 40.32 8.36 2.68
N ASP A 44 41.14 8.25 1.63
CA ASP A 44 42.08 7.14 1.49
C ASP A 44 43.22 7.25 2.49
N SER A 45 43.34 6.31 3.42
CA SER A 45 44.40 6.21 4.41
C SER A 45 45.77 5.83 3.76
N SER A 46 45.78 5.30 2.56
CA SER A 46 46.99 4.91 1.81
C SER A 46 47.53 6.01 0.89
N SER A 47 46.87 7.18 0.84
CA SER A 47 47.32 8.30 0.03
C SER A 47 48.78 8.64 0.27
N THR A 48 49.56 8.79 -0.80
CA THR A 48 50.95 9.22 -0.73
C THR A 48 51.09 10.72 -0.50
N ASP A 49 50.08 11.53 -0.79
CA ASP A 49 50.02 12.94 -0.43
C ASP A 49 49.55 13.07 1.03
N LEU A 50 50.49 13.42 1.92
CA LEU A 50 50.25 13.53 3.35
C LEU A 50 49.24 14.61 3.74
N ARG A 51 48.96 15.56 2.84
CA ARG A 51 47.94 16.60 3.08
C ARG A 51 46.49 16.06 3.01
N PHE A 52 46.31 14.94 2.29
CA PHE A 52 45.02 14.32 2.05
C PHE A 52 44.86 12.95 2.73
N ARG A 53 45.95 12.40 3.27
CA ARG A 53 45.91 11.12 3.99
C ARG A 53 45.07 11.25 5.23
N ASN A 54 44.06 10.39 5.40
CA ASN A 54 43.12 10.37 6.53
C ASN A 54 42.28 11.66 6.65
N VAL A 55 42.19 12.49 5.61
CA VAL A 55 41.24 13.59 5.57
C VAL A 55 39.91 13.01 5.15
N ASP A 56 38.91 13.11 6.02
CA ASP A 56 37.58 12.60 5.79
C ASP A 56 36.73 13.68 5.13
N PRO A 57 36.22 13.46 3.88
CA PRO A 57 35.32 14.40 3.24
C PRO A 57 33.94 14.35 3.94
N PRO A 58 33.17 15.44 3.91
CA PRO A 58 31.81 15.41 4.44
C PRO A 58 30.91 14.46 3.62
N ASP A 59 30.07 13.73 4.31
CA ASP A 59 29.04 12.88 3.70
C ASP A 59 27.98 13.72 2.99
N VAL A 60 27.29 13.10 2.02
CA VAL A 60 26.22 13.74 1.28
C VAL A 60 24.89 13.16 1.74
N SER A 61 24.06 13.97 2.42
CA SER A 61 22.71 13.59 2.81
C SER A 61 21.79 13.55 1.58
N VAL A 62 21.00 12.52 1.49
CA VAL A 62 20.03 12.29 0.42
C VAL A 62 18.71 11.85 1.02
N ARG A 63 17.60 12.31 0.44
CA ARG A 63 16.26 11.82 0.77
C ARG A 63 15.70 11.02 -0.40
N ASN A 64 15.25 9.80 -0.16
CA ASN A 64 14.45 9.01 -1.09
C ASN A 64 12.97 9.28 -0.79
N LEU A 65 12.27 9.85 -1.76
CA LEU A 65 10.84 10.13 -1.61
C LEU A 65 10.05 8.84 -1.81
N ASP A 66 9.13 8.58 -0.87
CA ASP A 66 8.19 7.47 -0.99
C ASP A 66 7.06 7.85 -1.96
N TYR A 67 7.00 7.15 -3.09
CA TYR A 67 5.89 7.24 -4.04
C TYR A 67 4.88 6.11 -3.90
N THR A 68 5.06 5.24 -2.91
CA THR A 68 4.11 4.17 -2.63
C THR A 68 2.91 4.74 -1.90
N THR A 69 1.76 4.79 -2.55
CA THR A 69 0.52 5.21 -1.93
C THR A 69 -0.02 4.10 -1.03
N LYS A 70 -0.38 4.45 0.21
CA LYS A 70 -1.15 3.51 1.04
C LYS A 70 -2.38 3.03 0.29
N GLY A 71 -2.56 1.73 0.23
CA GLY A 71 -3.78 1.13 -0.26
C GLY A 71 -4.99 1.61 0.55
N GLY A 72 -6.09 1.86 -0.11
CA GLY A 72 -7.33 2.27 0.52
C GLY A 72 -8.51 1.51 -0.06
N PHE A 73 -9.65 1.67 0.59
CA PHE A 73 -10.91 1.04 0.20
C PHE A 73 -11.91 2.11 -0.21
N TYR A 74 -12.64 1.85 -1.29
CA TYR A 74 -13.85 2.58 -1.62
C TYR A 74 -15.03 1.70 -1.24
N VAL A 75 -15.87 2.18 -0.32
CA VAL A 75 -17.13 1.52 0.09
C VAL A 75 -18.24 2.51 -0.17
N SER A 76 -19.24 2.11 -0.96
CA SER A 76 -20.43 2.97 -1.19
C SER A 76 -21.34 2.98 0.03
N GLN A 77 -22.26 3.93 0.07
CA GLN A 77 -23.42 3.84 0.95
C GLN A 77 -24.29 2.65 0.52
N ILE A 78 -25.06 2.12 1.47
CA ILE A 78 -26.09 1.11 1.20
C ILE A 78 -27.20 1.71 0.31
N SER A 79 -27.75 0.92 -0.59
CA SER A 79 -28.73 1.39 -1.59
C SER A 79 -30.12 1.68 -1.00
N GLY A 80 -30.43 1.18 0.17
CA GLY A 80 -31.73 1.33 0.84
C GLY A 80 -31.84 0.40 2.04
N ASP A 81 -33.03 0.34 2.58
CA ASP A 81 -33.36 -0.51 3.72
C ASP A 81 -33.67 -1.95 3.27
N THR A 82 -33.51 -2.89 4.16
CA THR A 82 -34.00 -4.27 4.05
C THR A 82 -35.23 -4.42 4.92
N ASP A 83 -36.00 -5.48 4.74
CA ASP A 83 -37.16 -5.76 5.57
C ASP A 83 -37.41 -7.27 5.75
N GLU A 84 -38.32 -7.65 6.62
CA GLU A 84 -38.72 -9.03 6.90
C GLU A 84 -39.42 -9.73 5.71
N ASN A 85 -39.75 -9.02 4.64
CA ASN A 85 -40.23 -9.62 3.39
C ASN A 85 -39.09 -10.06 2.47
N LEU A 86 -37.88 -10.15 3.00
CA LEU A 86 -36.67 -10.54 2.32
C LEU A 86 -36.25 -9.54 1.20
N ASN A 87 -36.65 -8.29 1.34
CA ASN A 87 -36.15 -7.25 0.45
C ASN A 87 -34.62 -7.09 0.58
N THR A 88 -33.99 -6.72 -0.52
CA THR A 88 -32.54 -6.64 -0.62
C THR A 88 -32.06 -5.22 -0.78
N ALA A 89 -30.92 -4.94 -0.17
CA ALA A 89 -30.12 -3.75 -0.42
C ALA A 89 -28.70 -4.16 -0.87
N PHE A 90 -27.92 -3.23 -1.39
CA PHE A 90 -26.57 -3.53 -1.82
C PHE A 90 -25.63 -2.35 -1.56
N PHE A 91 -24.37 -2.66 -1.43
CA PHE A 91 -23.27 -1.69 -1.43
C PHE A 91 -22.11 -2.23 -2.28
N THR A 92 -21.17 -1.37 -2.61
CA THR A 92 -20.03 -1.75 -3.43
C THR A 92 -18.71 -1.57 -2.68
N VAL A 93 -17.73 -2.42 -3.00
CA VAL A 93 -16.37 -2.36 -2.46
C VAL A 93 -15.37 -2.47 -3.61
N SER A 94 -14.33 -1.64 -3.59
CA SER A 94 -13.15 -1.76 -4.46
C SER A 94 -11.90 -1.23 -3.76
N LEU A 95 -10.72 -1.53 -4.29
CA LEU A 95 -9.46 -0.97 -3.80
C LEU A 95 -9.10 0.32 -4.56
N SER A 96 -8.33 1.19 -3.91
CA SER A 96 -7.78 2.41 -4.52
C SER A 96 -6.50 2.15 -5.34
N SER A 97 -5.80 1.04 -5.07
CA SER A 97 -4.57 0.64 -5.76
C SER A 97 -4.40 -0.88 -5.77
N ALA A 98 -3.56 -1.37 -6.68
CA ALA A 98 -3.24 -2.80 -6.74
C ALA A 98 -2.47 -3.25 -5.48
N PRO A 99 -2.74 -4.46 -4.96
CA PRO A 99 -1.85 -5.10 -3.99
C PRO A 99 -0.45 -5.28 -4.60
N SER A 100 0.58 -5.00 -3.83
CA SER A 100 1.98 -5.07 -4.29
C SER A 100 2.64 -6.44 -4.13
N SER A 101 2.16 -7.25 -3.19
CA SER A 101 2.70 -8.59 -2.90
C SER A 101 1.60 -9.63 -2.76
N ASP A 102 0.88 -9.60 -1.66
CA ASP A 102 -0.14 -10.57 -1.32
C ASP A 102 -1.55 -10.09 -1.66
N ASN A 103 -2.52 -10.98 -1.66
CA ASN A 103 -3.92 -10.61 -1.83
C ASN A 103 -4.42 -9.81 -0.62
N VAL A 104 -5.30 -8.85 -0.88
CA VAL A 104 -6.05 -8.15 0.16
C VAL A 104 -7.36 -8.88 0.37
N THR A 105 -7.58 -9.38 1.59
CA THR A 105 -8.81 -10.06 1.98
C THR A 105 -9.58 -9.18 2.95
N ILE A 106 -10.85 -8.95 2.67
CA ILE A 106 -11.79 -8.26 3.54
C ILE A 106 -12.78 -9.29 4.07
N THR A 107 -12.82 -9.48 5.37
CA THR A 107 -13.85 -10.32 6.01
C THR A 107 -15.12 -9.51 6.23
N MET A 108 -16.27 -10.12 6.00
CA MET A 108 -17.58 -9.50 6.13
C MET A 108 -18.46 -10.28 7.10
N ALA A 109 -19.15 -9.58 7.96
CA ALA A 109 -20.14 -10.15 8.85
C ALA A 109 -21.29 -9.17 9.11
N THR A 110 -22.49 -9.68 9.35
CA THR A 110 -23.57 -8.85 9.90
C THR A 110 -23.38 -8.68 11.40
N SER A 111 -23.74 -7.51 11.93
CA SER A 111 -23.78 -7.27 13.39
C SER A 111 -24.97 -7.94 14.05
N ASP A 112 -26.03 -8.19 13.29
CA ASP A 112 -27.22 -8.91 13.73
C ASP A 112 -27.72 -9.86 12.64
N ALA A 113 -27.59 -11.16 12.88
CA ALA A 113 -28.00 -12.19 11.95
C ALA A 113 -29.52 -12.48 12.02
N GLY A 114 -30.21 -11.98 13.04
CA GLY A 114 -31.66 -12.01 13.13
C GLY A 114 -32.33 -11.05 12.17
N GLU A 115 -31.68 -9.92 11.89
CA GLU A 115 -32.25 -8.84 11.09
C GLU A 115 -31.76 -8.84 9.63
N GLY A 116 -30.50 -9.24 9.37
CA GLY A 116 -29.99 -9.22 8.03
C GLY A 116 -28.82 -10.17 7.77
N SER A 117 -28.71 -10.59 6.51
CA SER A 117 -27.69 -11.53 6.07
C SER A 117 -27.07 -11.08 4.74
N ILE A 118 -25.79 -11.42 4.53
CA ILE A 118 -25.13 -11.26 3.24
C ILE A 118 -25.56 -12.41 2.34
N SER A 119 -26.34 -12.12 1.30
CA SER A 119 -26.98 -13.13 0.45
C SER A 119 -26.29 -13.34 -0.89
N GLY A 120 -25.44 -12.39 -1.32
CA GLY A 120 -24.76 -12.52 -2.62
C GLY A 120 -23.63 -11.55 -2.82
N ILE A 121 -22.73 -11.92 -3.75
CA ILE A 121 -21.62 -11.09 -4.21
C ILE A 121 -21.58 -11.16 -5.73
N SER A 122 -21.41 -10.02 -6.41
CA SER A 122 -21.43 -9.93 -7.89
C SER A 122 -20.20 -10.51 -8.58
N SER A 123 -19.27 -11.12 -7.86
CA SER A 123 -18.05 -11.70 -8.41
C SER A 123 -17.97 -13.19 -8.19
N ALA A 124 -17.20 -13.87 -9.06
CA ALA A 124 -16.90 -15.28 -8.91
C ALA A 124 -15.76 -15.50 -7.89
N SER A 125 -15.55 -16.79 -7.51
CA SER A 125 -14.38 -17.18 -6.71
C SER A 125 -13.12 -16.35 -7.03
N PRO A 126 -12.35 -15.94 -6.00
CA PRO A 126 -12.37 -16.49 -4.62
C PRO A 126 -13.34 -15.80 -3.64
N ASP A 127 -14.12 -14.81 -4.07
CA ASP A 127 -15.07 -14.12 -3.21
C ASP A 127 -16.22 -15.04 -2.75
N ASN A 128 -16.75 -14.80 -1.56
CA ASN A 128 -17.91 -15.48 -1.00
C ASN A 128 -18.63 -14.55 0.01
N THR A 129 -19.77 -14.98 0.56
CA THR A 129 -20.59 -14.16 1.48
C THR A 129 -19.91 -13.79 2.79
N SER A 130 -18.74 -14.30 3.09
CA SER A 130 -17.94 -13.92 4.27
C SER A 130 -16.62 -13.23 3.94
N GLN A 131 -16.21 -13.23 2.67
CA GLN A 131 -14.91 -12.65 2.27
C GLN A 131 -14.93 -12.07 0.86
N LEU A 132 -14.26 -10.92 0.69
CA LEU A 132 -13.83 -10.38 -0.59
C LEU A 132 -12.32 -10.54 -0.73
N VAL A 133 -11.85 -11.06 -1.86
CA VAL A 133 -10.42 -11.27 -2.10
C VAL A 133 -9.98 -10.49 -3.34
N PHE A 134 -9.14 -9.50 -3.13
CA PHE A 134 -8.56 -8.68 -4.20
C PHE A 134 -7.13 -9.10 -4.47
N THR A 135 -6.84 -9.35 -5.74
CA THR A 135 -5.52 -9.75 -6.24
C THR A 135 -4.93 -8.66 -7.12
N ALA A 136 -3.66 -8.77 -7.50
CA ALA A 136 -3.03 -7.85 -8.45
C ALA A 136 -3.75 -7.80 -9.82
N SER A 137 -4.51 -8.85 -10.19
CA SER A 137 -5.25 -8.90 -11.47
C SER A 137 -6.70 -8.45 -11.41
N ASN A 138 -7.30 -8.37 -10.21
CA ASN A 138 -8.74 -8.06 -10.06
C ASN A 138 -9.05 -6.92 -9.08
N TRP A 139 -8.05 -6.22 -8.56
CA TRP A 139 -8.17 -5.19 -7.52
C TRP A 139 -9.12 -4.03 -7.91
N ASN A 140 -9.13 -3.67 -9.18
CA ASN A 140 -9.96 -2.58 -9.72
C ASN A 140 -11.37 -3.01 -10.12
N SER A 141 -11.71 -4.29 -9.97
CA SER A 141 -13.06 -4.76 -10.23
C SER A 141 -13.95 -4.47 -9.03
N VAL A 142 -15.01 -3.71 -9.23
CA VAL A 142 -15.98 -3.39 -8.19
C VAL A 142 -16.73 -4.66 -7.76
N ARG A 143 -16.81 -4.90 -6.46
CA ARG A 143 -17.62 -5.96 -5.85
C ARG A 143 -18.92 -5.37 -5.38
N THR A 144 -20.05 -5.92 -5.80
CA THR A 144 -21.37 -5.58 -5.25
C THR A 144 -21.74 -6.65 -4.23
N VAL A 145 -21.97 -6.22 -3.01
CA VAL A 145 -22.42 -7.08 -1.90
C VAL A 145 -23.91 -6.87 -1.74
N THR A 146 -24.69 -7.96 -1.78
CA THR A 146 -26.13 -7.93 -1.57
C THR A 146 -26.45 -8.38 -0.16
N VAL A 147 -27.25 -7.59 0.52
CA VAL A 147 -27.77 -7.85 1.87
C VAL A 147 -29.26 -8.11 1.75
N THR A 148 -29.77 -9.11 2.46
CA THR A 148 -31.18 -9.46 2.50
C THR A 148 -31.68 -9.39 3.93
N GLY A 149 -32.81 -8.78 4.15
CA GLY A 149 -33.52 -8.79 5.45
C GLY A 149 -33.91 -10.22 5.87
N VAL A 150 -33.99 -10.45 7.14
CA VAL A 150 -34.35 -11.74 7.72
C VAL A 150 -35.71 -11.61 8.44
N ALA A 151 -36.62 -12.55 8.17
CA ALA A 151 -37.91 -12.63 8.90
C ALA A 151 -37.71 -13.44 10.17
N ASP A 152 -37.95 -12.83 11.33
CA ASP A 152 -37.81 -13.50 12.62
C ASP A 152 -39.13 -13.74 13.35
N ASN A 153 -40.25 -13.26 12.79
CA ASN A 153 -41.62 -13.34 13.36
C ASN A 153 -41.79 -12.61 14.72
N LEU A 154 -40.92 -11.67 15.05
CA LEU A 154 -41.09 -10.79 16.18
C LEU A 154 -41.80 -9.49 15.74
N SER A 155 -42.48 -8.82 16.64
CA SER A 155 -43.08 -7.51 16.39
C SER A 155 -42.33 -6.47 17.23
N ASP A 156 -41.08 -6.22 16.90
CA ASP A 156 -40.15 -5.37 17.65
C ASP A 156 -39.83 -4.04 16.94
N GLY A 157 -40.44 -3.80 15.78
CA GLY A 157 -40.28 -2.57 15.00
C GLY A 157 -39.01 -2.58 14.14
N ASP A 158 -38.70 -1.44 13.54
CA ASP A 158 -37.50 -1.31 12.67
C ASP A 158 -36.22 -1.45 13.50
N GLN A 159 -35.33 -2.32 13.08
CA GLN A 159 -34.07 -2.62 13.75
C GLN A 159 -32.88 -2.15 12.92
N ASP A 160 -31.91 -1.45 13.56
CA ASP A 160 -30.67 -1.03 12.95
C ASP A 160 -29.59 -2.10 13.09
N TYR A 161 -28.96 -2.47 11.99
CA TYR A 161 -27.80 -3.35 11.98
C TYR A 161 -26.74 -2.88 10.96
N ALA A 162 -25.55 -3.45 11.02
CA ALA A 162 -24.44 -3.10 10.14
C ALA A 162 -23.79 -4.33 9.50
N ILE A 163 -23.31 -4.18 8.30
CA ILE A 163 -22.33 -5.10 7.71
C ILE A 163 -20.93 -4.61 8.09
N VAL A 164 -20.26 -5.39 8.92
CA VAL A 164 -18.92 -5.09 9.44
C VAL A 164 -17.90 -5.64 8.44
N LEU A 165 -16.97 -4.78 8.02
CA LEU A 165 -15.83 -5.08 7.14
C LEU A 165 -14.55 -5.02 7.97
N THR A 166 -13.72 -6.09 7.93
CA THR A 166 -12.45 -6.18 8.67
C THR A 166 -11.34 -6.81 7.84
#